data_4fc60b8c3a61af8e3a1a809b9b36ecb3
#
_entry.id   4fc60b8c3a61af8e3a1a809b9b36ecb3
#
_cell.length_a   1.000
_cell.length_b   1.000
_cell.length_c   1.000
_cell.angle_alpha   90.00
_cell.angle_beta   90.00
_cell.angle_gamma   90.00
#
_symmetry.space_group_name_H-M   'P 1'
#
loop_
_entity.id
_entity.type
_entity.pdbx_description
1 polymer ?
#
loop_
_entity_poly.entity_id
_entity_poly.type
_entity_poly.pdbx_seq_one_letter_code
_entity_poly.pdbx_strand_id
1 'polypeptide(L)'
;MWRERLDGPTALDVAHLNAALGRQLASHELVLALLDPRGHLFQRLEYVGDALLDIAVLRALVLTEPWDEPSLSFVSDEQQALVSDHALGRVAARRGLPDVRAFDASRHRLADRIEAAIGAAWADAGVDAAEQVADRLVVAPGLPHLPRAGAVPDSAPDMRYEDAARLCGHDVRAPGWFGAAAAGGPRRRRLAVVGDAVLEAACSTSQYVDDPLATEAQMSEERRGAMSNAAIAGRAHELGLVPRKEDADDCRSVADEVQALVGAATFDGGFAAGLGVSAAVLGCTYAPGPVDVLA
;
A
#
# COMPACT_ATOMS: atom_id res chain seq x y z
N MET A 1 21.91 -29.19 20.50
CA MET A 1 22.23 -28.19 21.53
C MET A 1 22.62 -26.91 20.82
N TRP A 2 21.61 -26.09 20.46
CA TRP A 2 21.83 -24.78 19.85
C TRP A 2 21.93 -23.78 20.99
N ARG A 3 23.12 -23.21 21.21
CA ARG A 3 23.29 -22.07 22.12
C ARG A 3 22.51 -20.90 21.51
N GLU A 4 21.62 -20.29 22.29
CA GLU A 4 21.07 -19.01 22.01
C GLU A 4 22.22 -18.07 21.63
N ARG A 5 22.20 -17.53 20.42
CA ARG A 5 23.09 -16.40 20.07
C ARG A 5 22.62 -15.21 20.90
N LEU A 6 23.29 -14.98 22.00
CA LEU A 6 23.12 -13.79 22.84
C LEU A 6 23.77 -12.55 22.16
N ASP A 7 24.54 -12.80 21.10
CA ASP A 7 25.18 -11.75 20.32
C ASP A 7 24.16 -11.20 19.32
N GLY A 8 24.02 -9.88 19.27
CA GLY A 8 23.13 -9.18 18.34
C GLY A 8 23.39 -9.53 16.87
N PRO A 9 22.66 -8.93 15.91
CA PRO A 9 22.80 -9.24 14.50
C PRO A 9 24.25 -9.07 14.04
N THR A 10 24.72 -10.02 13.23
CA THR A 10 26.08 -9.97 12.69
C THR A 10 26.13 -9.06 11.47
N ALA A 11 27.32 -8.57 11.12
CA ALA A 11 27.53 -7.82 9.88
C ALA A 11 27.08 -8.62 8.62
N LEU A 12 27.12 -9.95 8.68
CA LEU A 12 26.65 -10.82 7.61
C LEU A 12 25.12 -10.81 7.50
N ASP A 13 24.39 -10.79 8.62
CA ASP A 13 22.92 -10.69 8.60
C ASP A 13 22.46 -9.38 7.99
N VAL A 14 23.13 -8.26 8.33
CA VAL A 14 22.88 -6.94 7.75
C VAL A 14 23.18 -6.91 6.26
N ALA A 15 24.29 -7.51 5.83
CA ALA A 15 24.67 -7.59 4.42
C ALA A 15 23.65 -8.40 3.60
N HIS A 16 23.17 -9.53 4.14
CA HIS A 16 22.13 -10.34 3.51
C HIS A 16 20.81 -9.59 3.40
N LEU A 17 20.40 -8.90 4.47
CA LEU A 17 19.20 -8.06 4.44
C LEU A 17 19.29 -6.99 3.34
N ASN A 18 20.36 -6.21 3.31
CA ASN A 18 20.56 -5.16 2.31
C ASN A 18 20.59 -5.72 0.88
N ALA A 19 21.20 -6.88 0.68
CA ALA A 19 21.23 -7.55 -0.62
C ALA A 19 19.82 -8.00 -1.06
N ALA A 20 19.01 -8.53 -0.13
CA ALA A 20 17.62 -8.93 -0.40
C ALA A 20 16.78 -7.72 -0.79
N LEU A 21 16.86 -6.62 -0.02
CA LEU A 21 16.13 -5.38 -0.26
C LEU A 21 16.60 -4.67 -1.54
N GLY A 22 17.85 -4.89 -1.96
CA GLY A 22 18.49 -4.16 -3.04
C GLY A 22 18.86 -2.72 -2.67
N ARG A 23 18.87 -2.41 -1.38
CA ARG A 23 19.22 -1.12 -0.80
C ARG A 23 19.79 -1.28 0.60
N GLN A 24 20.54 -0.30 1.04
CA GLN A 24 20.98 -0.16 2.41
C GLN A 24 19.97 0.72 3.17
N LEU A 25 19.51 0.26 4.33
CA LEU A 25 18.76 1.08 5.27
C LEU A 25 19.72 2.01 6.01
N ALA A 26 19.35 3.27 6.14
CA ALA A 26 20.16 4.26 6.85
C ALA A 26 19.99 4.13 8.37
N SER A 27 18.76 3.80 8.84
CA SER A 27 18.46 3.62 10.26
C SER A 27 18.92 2.26 10.76
N HIS A 28 19.75 2.27 11.80
CA HIS A 28 20.19 1.06 12.49
C HIS A 28 19.03 0.38 13.24
N GLU A 29 18.11 1.18 13.77
CA GLU A 29 16.90 0.73 14.49
C GLU A 29 15.99 -0.09 13.59
N LEU A 30 15.81 0.33 12.33
CA LEU A 30 15.04 -0.41 11.34
C LEU A 30 15.70 -1.74 11.00
N VAL A 31 17.02 -1.75 10.86
CA VAL A 31 17.77 -3.01 10.66
C VAL A 31 17.56 -3.97 11.84
N LEU A 32 17.67 -3.47 13.07
CA LEU A 32 17.45 -4.28 14.27
C LEU A 32 16.00 -4.79 14.35
N ALA A 33 15.02 -3.94 14.03
CA ALA A 33 13.62 -4.34 14.02
C ALA A 33 13.38 -5.50 13.04
N LEU A 34 13.89 -5.42 11.81
CA LEU A 34 13.74 -6.49 10.82
C LEU A 34 14.42 -7.82 11.24
N LEU A 35 15.38 -7.75 12.13
CA LEU A 35 16.07 -8.92 12.68
C LEU A 35 15.41 -9.48 13.96
N ASP A 36 14.49 -8.75 14.59
CA ASP A 36 13.70 -9.21 15.75
C ASP A 36 12.17 -9.13 15.51
N PRO A 37 11.58 -10.19 14.94
CA PRO A 37 10.17 -10.21 14.56
C PRO A 37 9.19 -10.23 15.74
N ARG A 38 9.66 -10.16 16.96
CA ARG A 38 8.83 -10.09 18.19
C ARG A 38 8.71 -8.66 18.70
N GLY A 39 9.50 -7.75 18.15
CA GLY A 39 9.53 -6.35 18.56
C GLY A 39 8.27 -5.60 18.13
N HIS A 40 7.81 -4.69 18.96
CA HIS A 40 6.68 -3.81 18.65
C HIS A 40 6.91 -3.02 17.34
N LEU A 41 8.13 -2.54 17.12
CA LEU A 41 8.48 -1.82 15.89
C LEU A 41 8.34 -2.72 14.66
N PHE A 42 8.74 -4.00 14.74
CA PHE A 42 8.56 -4.94 13.64
C PHE A 42 7.09 -5.09 13.24
N GLN A 43 6.19 -5.31 14.21
CA GLN A 43 4.74 -5.48 13.96
C GLN A 43 4.11 -4.23 13.32
N ARG A 44 4.56 -3.06 13.74
CA ARG A 44 4.08 -1.80 13.14
C ARG A 44 4.58 -1.61 11.70
N LEU A 45 5.83 -1.99 11.43
CA LEU A 45 6.39 -1.97 10.08
C LEU A 45 5.70 -2.97 9.15
N GLU A 46 5.40 -4.17 9.67
CA GLU A 46 4.59 -5.18 8.99
C GLU A 46 3.22 -4.63 8.61
N TYR A 47 2.49 -4.06 9.55
CA TYR A 47 1.18 -3.46 9.34
C TYR A 47 1.15 -2.39 8.23
N VAL A 48 2.14 -1.50 8.20
CA VAL A 48 2.27 -0.50 7.13
C VAL A 48 2.71 -1.15 5.83
N GLY A 49 3.64 -2.08 5.89
CA GLY A 49 4.21 -2.73 4.72
C GLY A 49 3.22 -3.62 3.99
N ASP A 50 2.31 -4.29 4.72
CA ASP A 50 1.18 -5.04 4.16
C ASP A 50 0.32 -4.13 3.26
N ALA A 51 -0.12 -2.99 3.78
CA ALA A 51 -0.93 -2.04 3.02
C ALA A 51 -0.18 -1.46 1.80
N LEU A 52 1.13 -1.19 1.90
CA LEU A 52 1.93 -0.70 0.78
C LEU A 52 2.20 -1.79 -0.28
N LEU A 53 2.34 -3.04 0.15
CA LEU A 53 2.47 -4.19 -0.74
C LEU A 53 1.20 -4.38 -1.57
N ASP A 54 0.04 -4.27 -0.96
CA ASP A 54 -1.25 -4.37 -1.64
C ASP A 54 -1.38 -3.36 -2.78
N ILE A 55 -1.00 -2.10 -2.56
CA ILE A 55 -0.98 -1.10 -3.64
C ILE A 55 -0.08 -1.55 -4.79
N ALA A 56 1.14 -2.01 -4.48
CA ALA A 56 2.12 -2.39 -5.50
C ALA A 56 1.60 -3.53 -6.37
N VAL A 57 1.03 -4.55 -5.75
CA VAL A 57 0.49 -5.73 -6.43
C VAL A 57 -0.76 -5.40 -7.23
N LEU A 58 -1.74 -4.71 -6.62
CA LEU A 58 -3.00 -4.35 -7.30
C LEU A 58 -2.77 -3.41 -8.47
N ARG A 59 -1.91 -2.39 -8.31
CA ARG A 59 -1.55 -1.49 -9.41
C ARG A 59 -0.93 -2.25 -10.58
N ALA A 60 -0.03 -3.19 -10.29
CA ALA A 60 0.58 -4.01 -11.32
C ALA A 60 -0.45 -4.90 -12.03
N LEU A 61 -1.31 -5.60 -11.29
CA LEU A 61 -2.34 -6.47 -11.84
C LEU A 61 -3.36 -5.71 -12.69
N VAL A 62 -3.83 -4.56 -12.21
CA VAL A 62 -4.81 -3.74 -12.95
C VAL A 62 -4.25 -3.26 -14.29
N LEU A 63 -2.94 -3.06 -14.42
CA LEU A 63 -2.30 -2.65 -15.66
C LEU A 63 -2.16 -3.79 -16.69
N THR A 64 -2.32 -5.06 -16.28
CA THR A 64 -2.15 -6.21 -17.20
C THR A 64 -3.38 -6.57 -17.98
N GLU A 65 -4.54 -6.30 -17.44
CA GLU A 65 -5.81 -6.70 -18.00
C GLU A 65 -6.39 -5.61 -18.92
N PRO A 66 -7.13 -6.00 -19.99
CA PRO A 66 -7.85 -5.04 -20.80
C PRO A 66 -8.83 -4.21 -19.96
N TRP A 67 -8.80 -2.89 -20.10
CA TRP A 67 -9.59 -1.96 -19.29
C TRP A 67 -11.11 -2.13 -19.38
N ASP A 68 -11.59 -2.77 -20.43
CA ASP A 68 -13.02 -2.97 -20.68
C ASP A 68 -13.54 -4.34 -20.22
N GLU A 69 -12.68 -5.18 -19.66
CA GLU A 69 -13.08 -6.47 -19.10
C GLU A 69 -13.96 -6.29 -17.84
N PRO A 70 -15.14 -6.96 -17.79
CA PRO A 70 -16.10 -6.72 -16.72
C PRO A 70 -15.72 -7.34 -15.37
N SER A 71 -14.87 -8.36 -15.35
CA SER A 71 -14.57 -9.13 -14.16
C SER A 71 -13.31 -8.63 -13.44
N LEU A 72 -13.42 -8.46 -12.11
CA LEU A 72 -12.29 -8.23 -11.22
C LEU A 72 -11.87 -9.51 -10.48
N SER A 73 -12.52 -10.65 -10.73
CA SER A 73 -12.20 -11.89 -10.02
C SER A 73 -10.75 -12.30 -10.27
N PHE A 74 -10.26 -12.15 -11.51
CA PHE A 74 -8.86 -12.40 -11.82
C PHE A 74 -7.91 -11.55 -10.95
N VAL A 75 -8.17 -10.25 -10.81
CA VAL A 75 -7.32 -9.35 -10.02
C VAL A 75 -7.29 -9.80 -8.55
N SER A 76 -8.44 -10.15 -7.98
CA SER A 76 -8.52 -10.64 -6.60
C SER A 76 -7.84 -11.99 -6.41
N ASP A 77 -8.04 -12.94 -7.34
CA ASP A 77 -7.45 -14.29 -7.27
C ASP A 77 -5.92 -14.21 -7.38
N GLU A 78 -5.42 -13.43 -8.34
CA GLU A 78 -3.97 -13.24 -8.54
C GLU A 78 -3.33 -12.45 -7.39
N GLN A 79 -4.00 -11.41 -6.87
CA GLN A 79 -3.53 -10.71 -5.68
C GLN A 79 -3.36 -11.69 -4.53
N GLN A 80 -4.41 -12.45 -4.19
CA GLN A 80 -4.35 -13.42 -3.11
C GLN A 80 -3.26 -14.47 -3.33
N ALA A 81 -3.05 -14.90 -4.58
CA ALA A 81 -1.99 -15.83 -4.90
C ALA A 81 -0.58 -15.26 -4.66
N LEU A 82 -0.40 -13.95 -4.89
CA LEU A 82 0.88 -13.26 -4.73
C LEU A 82 1.18 -12.86 -3.28
N VAL A 83 0.17 -12.38 -2.53
CA VAL A 83 0.34 -11.87 -1.17
C VAL A 83 0.02 -12.89 -0.07
N SER A 84 -0.35 -14.13 -0.43
CA SER A 84 -0.57 -15.17 0.58
C SER A 84 0.70 -15.46 1.37
N ASP A 85 0.57 -15.79 2.66
CA ASP A 85 1.68 -16.21 3.54
C ASP A 85 2.57 -17.26 2.90
N HIS A 86 1.96 -18.19 2.15
CA HIS A 86 2.71 -19.22 1.45
C HIS A 86 3.59 -18.65 0.31
N ALA A 87 3.07 -17.70 -0.45
CA ALA A 87 3.80 -17.06 -1.55
C ALA A 87 4.92 -16.17 -1.02
N LEU A 88 4.59 -15.28 -0.09
CA LEU A 88 5.54 -14.37 0.54
C LEU A 88 6.62 -15.13 1.31
N GLY A 89 6.25 -16.18 2.06
CA GLY A 89 7.21 -17.05 2.75
C GLY A 89 8.19 -17.73 1.80
N ARG A 90 7.76 -18.13 0.60
CA ARG A 90 8.68 -18.65 -0.45
C ARG A 90 9.59 -17.56 -1.01
N VAL A 91 9.10 -16.34 -1.14
CA VAL A 91 9.91 -15.20 -1.57
C VAL A 91 10.99 -14.91 -0.53
N ALA A 92 10.61 -14.80 0.75
CA ALA A 92 11.53 -14.55 1.85
C ALA A 92 12.65 -15.60 1.89
N ALA A 93 12.28 -16.89 1.81
CA ALA A 93 13.24 -17.98 1.80
C ALA A 93 14.20 -17.93 0.60
N ARG A 94 13.70 -17.67 -0.61
CA ARG A 94 14.53 -17.57 -1.84
C ARG A 94 15.47 -16.38 -1.82
N ARG A 95 15.05 -15.28 -1.19
CA ARG A 95 15.84 -14.05 -1.08
C ARG A 95 16.85 -14.10 0.06
N GLY A 96 16.81 -15.16 0.89
CA GLY A 96 17.71 -15.30 2.02
C GLY A 96 17.47 -14.22 3.08
N LEU A 97 16.22 -13.74 3.22
CA LEU A 97 15.87 -12.88 4.34
C LEU A 97 16.17 -13.66 5.62
N PRO A 98 16.99 -13.08 6.53
CA PRO A 98 17.57 -13.85 7.61
C PRO A 98 16.48 -14.41 8.53
N ASP A 99 16.49 -15.72 8.69
CA ASP A 99 15.75 -16.42 9.75
C ASP A 99 16.60 -16.44 11.00
N VAL A 100 16.64 -15.34 11.73
CA VAL A 100 17.56 -15.13 12.84
C VAL A 100 17.24 -16.04 14.03
N ARG A 101 16.07 -16.66 14.07
CA ARG A 101 15.68 -17.60 15.13
C ARG A 101 14.90 -18.78 14.56
N ALA A 102 15.61 -19.83 14.22
CA ALA A 102 15.13 -21.10 13.67
C ALA A 102 14.09 -21.86 14.53
N PHE A 103 13.51 -21.25 15.57
CA PHE A 103 12.66 -21.97 16.53
C PHE A 103 11.18 -21.96 16.19
N ASP A 104 10.72 -21.17 15.22
CA ASP A 104 9.33 -21.16 14.82
C ASP A 104 9.19 -20.64 13.38
N ALA A 105 9.64 -21.45 12.43
CA ALA A 105 9.49 -21.18 11.01
C ALA A 105 8.06 -21.48 10.54
N SER A 106 7.05 -20.86 11.19
CA SER A 106 5.73 -20.79 10.58
C SER A 106 5.84 -19.93 9.31
N ARG A 107 5.14 -20.34 8.26
CA ARG A 107 5.16 -19.61 6.98
C ARG A 107 4.65 -18.17 7.11
N HIS A 108 3.75 -17.91 8.06
CA HIS A 108 3.29 -16.58 8.43
C HIS A 108 4.46 -15.65 8.77
N ARG A 109 5.36 -16.04 9.66
CA ARG A 109 6.49 -15.19 10.07
C ARG A 109 7.48 -14.88 8.95
N LEU A 110 7.55 -15.70 7.92
CA LEU A 110 8.36 -15.38 6.75
C LEU A 110 7.66 -14.40 5.81
N ALA A 111 6.33 -14.44 5.75
CA ALA A 111 5.52 -13.45 5.03
C ALA A 111 5.66 -12.08 5.69
N ASP A 112 5.43 -12.01 7.01
CA ASP A 112 5.53 -10.80 7.83
C ASP A 112 6.85 -10.05 7.62
N ARG A 113 7.94 -10.79 7.30
CA ARG A 113 9.26 -10.18 7.00
C ARG A 113 9.31 -9.45 5.67
N ILE A 114 8.57 -9.91 4.67
CA ILE A 114 8.45 -9.19 3.39
C ILE A 114 7.72 -7.87 3.63
N GLU A 115 6.63 -7.94 4.36
CA GLU A 115 5.80 -6.80 4.70
C GLU A 115 6.58 -5.81 5.56
N ALA A 116 7.18 -6.28 6.67
CA ALA A 116 8.02 -5.44 7.52
C ALA A 116 9.19 -4.80 6.76
N ALA A 117 9.78 -5.50 5.79
CA ALA A 117 10.85 -4.97 4.95
C ALA A 117 10.38 -3.82 4.05
N ILE A 118 9.16 -3.90 3.52
CA ILE A 118 8.54 -2.83 2.72
C ILE A 118 8.21 -1.63 3.62
N GLY A 119 7.64 -1.87 4.81
CA GLY A 119 7.39 -0.84 5.81
C GLY A 119 8.66 -0.15 6.28
N ALA A 120 9.75 -0.91 6.50
CA ALA A 120 11.04 -0.34 6.85
C ALA A 120 11.64 0.52 5.72
N ALA A 121 11.48 0.12 4.47
CA ALA A 121 11.93 0.92 3.34
C ALA A 121 11.17 2.24 3.23
N TRP A 122 9.86 2.23 3.52
CA TRP A 122 9.05 3.45 3.62
C TRP A 122 9.52 4.34 4.77
N ALA A 123 9.69 3.79 5.96
CA ALA A 123 10.12 4.56 7.13
C ALA A 123 11.52 5.18 6.92
N ASP A 124 12.43 4.45 6.26
CA ASP A 124 13.81 4.88 6.00
C ASP A 124 13.93 5.95 4.90
N ALA A 125 13.16 5.83 3.82
CA ALA A 125 13.39 6.65 2.62
C ALA A 125 12.11 6.97 1.83
N GLY A 126 10.95 6.77 2.41
CA GLY A 126 9.68 7.18 1.84
C GLY A 126 9.03 6.14 0.91
N VAL A 127 7.87 6.51 0.41
CA VAL A 127 6.98 5.63 -0.33
C VAL A 127 7.58 5.08 -1.63
N ASP A 128 8.40 5.85 -2.33
CA ASP A 128 9.07 5.38 -3.54
C ASP A 128 10.06 4.24 -3.24
N ALA A 129 10.67 4.28 -2.06
CA ALA A 129 11.56 3.21 -1.61
C ALA A 129 10.78 1.93 -1.27
N ALA A 130 9.62 2.06 -0.66
CA ALA A 130 8.72 0.93 -0.40
C ALA A 130 8.25 0.30 -1.73
N GLU A 131 7.82 1.11 -2.71
CA GLU A 131 7.43 0.64 -4.04
C GLU A 131 8.56 -0.16 -4.71
N GLN A 132 9.80 0.36 -4.67
CA GLN A 132 10.96 -0.32 -5.24
C GLN A 132 11.25 -1.67 -4.57
N VAL A 133 11.10 -1.75 -3.24
CA VAL A 133 11.30 -2.99 -2.50
C VAL A 133 10.17 -3.98 -2.80
N ALA A 134 8.92 -3.54 -2.82
CA ALA A 134 7.77 -4.37 -3.19
C ALA A 134 7.90 -4.90 -4.63
N ASP A 135 8.26 -4.05 -5.60
CA ASP A 135 8.51 -4.47 -6.99
C ASP A 135 9.62 -5.53 -7.05
N ARG A 136 10.73 -5.27 -6.39
CA ARG A 136 11.88 -6.19 -6.40
C ARG A 136 11.58 -7.55 -5.77
N LEU A 137 10.88 -7.55 -4.64
CA LEU A 137 10.66 -8.78 -3.87
C LEU A 137 9.49 -9.60 -4.42
N VAL A 138 8.38 -8.95 -4.76
CA VAL A 138 7.11 -9.62 -5.03
C VAL A 138 6.63 -9.40 -6.47
N VAL A 139 6.47 -8.16 -6.92
CA VAL A 139 5.81 -7.86 -8.19
C VAL A 139 6.63 -8.38 -9.38
N ALA A 140 7.87 -7.97 -9.53
CA ALA A 140 8.69 -8.37 -10.67
C ALA A 140 8.94 -9.89 -10.76
N PRO A 141 9.18 -10.61 -9.63
CA PRO A 141 9.29 -12.07 -9.66
C PRO A 141 7.97 -12.82 -9.85
N GLY A 142 6.87 -12.27 -9.33
CA GLY A 142 5.53 -12.87 -9.41
C GLY A 142 4.89 -12.63 -10.77
N LEU A 143 5.16 -11.50 -11.38
CA LEU A 143 4.54 -11.02 -12.61
C LEU A 143 5.61 -10.64 -13.67
N PRO A 144 6.43 -11.59 -14.13
CA PRO A 144 7.60 -11.30 -14.97
C PRO A 144 7.25 -10.77 -16.37
N HIS A 145 6.00 -10.87 -16.81
CA HIS A 145 5.55 -10.50 -18.15
C HIS A 145 4.75 -9.21 -18.20
N LEU A 146 4.67 -8.49 -17.06
CA LEU A 146 3.88 -7.26 -17.02
C LEU A 146 4.51 -6.12 -17.82
N PRO A 147 3.72 -5.40 -18.62
CA PRO A 147 4.14 -4.11 -19.13
C PRO A 147 4.33 -3.15 -17.94
N ARG A 148 5.53 -2.60 -17.77
CA ARG A 148 5.87 -1.71 -16.64
C ARG A 148 5.24 -0.32 -16.70
N ALA A 149 4.57 0.01 -17.79
CA ALA A 149 3.82 1.26 -17.94
C ALA A 149 2.50 0.95 -18.63
N GLY A 150 1.41 1.06 -17.88
CA GLY A 150 0.08 1.01 -18.47
C GLY A 150 -0.15 2.23 -19.37
N ALA A 151 -0.74 2.00 -20.53
CA ALA A 151 -1.20 3.09 -21.35
C ALA A 151 -2.31 3.85 -20.59
N VAL A 152 -2.24 5.19 -20.64
CA VAL A 152 -3.33 6.04 -20.15
C VAL A 152 -4.61 5.63 -20.89
N PRO A 153 -5.73 5.35 -20.17
CA PRO A 153 -6.98 5.00 -20.83
C PRO A 153 -7.40 6.06 -21.84
N ASP A 154 -7.86 5.61 -23.01
CA ASP A 154 -8.53 6.48 -23.98
C ASP A 154 -9.94 6.81 -23.46
N SER A 155 -10.00 7.78 -22.55
CA SER A 155 -11.23 8.28 -21.92
C SER A 155 -11.27 9.79 -22.03
N ALA A 156 -12.45 10.32 -22.35
CA ALA A 156 -12.65 11.76 -22.38
C ALA A 156 -12.38 12.35 -20.98
N PRO A 157 -11.71 13.50 -20.86
CA PRO A 157 -11.51 14.21 -19.61
C PRO A 157 -12.85 14.45 -18.88
N ASP A 158 -12.85 14.36 -17.56
CA ASP A 158 -13.99 14.72 -16.72
C ASP A 158 -13.57 15.79 -15.71
N MET A 159 -14.02 17.01 -15.95
CA MET A 159 -13.66 18.18 -15.15
C MET A 159 -14.03 18.04 -13.67
N ARG A 160 -15.12 17.33 -13.35
CA ARG A 160 -15.53 17.11 -11.95
C ARG A 160 -14.49 16.30 -11.18
N TYR A 161 -13.99 15.22 -11.78
CA TYR A 161 -12.95 14.39 -11.15
C TYR A 161 -11.60 15.09 -11.11
N GLU A 162 -11.27 15.85 -12.15
CA GLU A 162 -10.04 16.65 -12.16
C GLU A 162 -10.08 17.75 -11.10
N ASP A 163 -11.21 18.46 -10.95
CA ASP A 163 -11.37 19.48 -9.92
C ASP A 163 -11.36 18.87 -8.51
N ALA A 164 -11.98 17.70 -8.32
CA ALA A 164 -11.90 16.96 -7.07
C ALA A 164 -10.45 16.57 -6.71
N ALA A 165 -9.66 16.12 -7.69
CA ALA A 165 -8.24 15.83 -7.49
C ALA A 165 -7.45 17.09 -7.09
N ARG A 166 -7.70 18.22 -7.76
CA ARG A 166 -7.06 19.51 -7.43
C ARG A 166 -7.45 20.01 -6.03
N LEU A 167 -8.72 19.84 -5.61
CA LEU A 167 -9.14 20.15 -4.25
C LEU A 167 -8.38 19.33 -3.20
N CYS A 168 -7.98 18.10 -3.54
CA CYS A 168 -7.12 17.25 -2.72
C CYS A 168 -5.62 17.51 -2.93
N GLY A 169 -5.23 18.58 -3.61
CA GLY A 169 -3.83 18.99 -3.80
C GLY A 169 -3.08 18.23 -4.90
N HIS A 170 -3.77 17.52 -5.80
CA HIS A 170 -3.13 16.79 -6.89
C HIS A 170 -3.19 17.56 -8.22
N ASP A 171 -2.01 17.73 -8.84
CA ASP A 171 -1.90 18.31 -10.20
C ASP A 171 -2.11 17.22 -11.25
N VAL A 172 -3.21 17.32 -11.99
CA VAL A 172 -3.58 16.37 -13.04
C VAL A 172 -2.62 16.45 -14.22
N ARG A 173 -1.97 15.33 -14.57
CA ARG A 173 -1.02 15.22 -15.69
C ARG A 173 -1.61 14.49 -16.89
N ALA A 174 -2.37 13.43 -16.64
CA ALA A 174 -3.01 12.58 -17.65
C ALA A 174 -4.52 12.47 -17.39
N PRO A 175 -5.34 13.40 -17.93
CA PRO A 175 -6.78 13.47 -17.68
C PRO A 175 -7.56 12.18 -18.01
N GLY A 176 -7.03 11.33 -18.87
CA GLY A 176 -7.65 10.05 -19.24
C GLY A 176 -7.89 9.10 -18.06
N TRP A 177 -7.07 9.16 -17.00
CA TRP A 177 -7.29 8.40 -15.76
C TRP A 177 -8.56 8.85 -15.04
N PHE A 178 -8.77 10.16 -14.94
CA PHE A 178 -9.94 10.78 -14.31
C PHE A 178 -11.20 10.58 -15.15
N GLY A 179 -11.07 10.62 -16.47
CA GLY A 179 -12.14 10.24 -17.38
C GLY A 179 -12.54 8.76 -17.23
N ALA A 180 -11.57 7.86 -17.03
CA ALA A 180 -11.85 6.45 -16.75
C ALA A 180 -12.58 6.26 -15.41
N ALA A 181 -12.22 7.02 -14.38
CA ALA A 181 -12.92 7.02 -13.09
C ALA A 181 -14.37 7.50 -13.23
N ALA A 182 -14.60 8.55 -14.05
CA ALA A 182 -15.92 9.09 -14.31
C ALA A 182 -16.81 8.18 -15.15
N ALA A 183 -16.24 7.46 -16.12
CA ALA A 183 -16.99 6.65 -17.09
C ALA A 183 -17.85 5.54 -16.44
N GLY A 184 -17.58 5.16 -15.20
CA GLY A 184 -18.27 4.06 -14.54
C GLY A 184 -17.88 2.69 -15.07
N GLY A 185 -18.66 1.65 -14.72
CA GLY A 185 -18.45 0.30 -15.23
C GLY A 185 -17.10 -0.32 -14.86
N PRO A 186 -16.51 -1.16 -15.74
CA PRO A 186 -15.27 -1.89 -15.46
C PRO A 186 -14.09 -0.96 -15.16
N ARG A 187 -13.95 0.14 -15.89
CA ARG A 187 -12.85 1.09 -15.75
C ARG A 187 -12.83 1.72 -14.36
N ARG A 188 -13.97 2.26 -13.90
CA ARG A 188 -14.11 2.81 -12.55
C ARG A 188 -13.77 1.77 -11.49
N ARG A 189 -14.34 0.55 -11.61
CA ARG A 189 -14.11 -0.51 -10.62
C ARG A 189 -12.64 -0.89 -10.47
N ARG A 190 -11.88 -0.92 -11.57
CA ARG A 190 -10.44 -1.20 -11.54
C ARG A 190 -9.67 -0.12 -10.78
N LEU A 191 -9.99 1.14 -11.05
CA LEU A 191 -9.40 2.26 -10.32
C LEU A 191 -9.82 2.23 -8.85
N ALA A 192 -11.08 1.91 -8.54
CA ALA A 192 -11.57 1.84 -7.18
C ALA A 192 -10.87 0.77 -6.35
N VAL A 193 -10.56 -0.40 -6.92
CA VAL A 193 -9.80 -1.45 -6.21
C VAL A 193 -8.40 -0.98 -5.80
N VAL A 194 -7.70 -0.27 -6.68
CA VAL A 194 -6.40 0.31 -6.33
C VAL A 194 -6.57 1.45 -5.33
N GLY A 195 -7.57 2.31 -5.53
CA GLY A 195 -7.82 3.44 -4.64
C GLY A 195 -8.23 3.03 -3.22
N ASP A 196 -8.94 1.91 -3.08
CA ASP A 196 -9.27 1.33 -1.77
C ASP A 196 -7.98 0.96 -1.00
N ALA A 197 -7.07 0.23 -1.63
CA ALA A 197 -5.78 -0.11 -1.04
C ALA A 197 -4.93 1.14 -0.70
N VAL A 198 -4.99 2.18 -1.54
CA VAL A 198 -4.26 3.44 -1.27
C VAL A 198 -4.86 4.20 -0.10
N LEU A 199 -6.18 4.21 0.07
CA LEU A 199 -6.84 4.77 1.25
C LEU A 199 -6.43 4.01 2.52
N GLU A 200 -6.40 2.67 2.47
CA GLU A 200 -5.92 1.85 3.58
C GLU A 200 -4.47 2.17 3.96
N ALA A 201 -3.59 2.27 2.98
CA ALA A 201 -2.19 2.61 3.23
C ALA A 201 -2.00 4.03 3.77
N ALA A 202 -2.79 5.01 3.30
CA ALA A 202 -2.77 6.36 3.85
C ALA A 202 -3.18 6.37 5.32
N CYS A 203 -4.23 5.62 5.67
CA CYS A 203 -4.65 5.45 7.06
C CYS A 203 -3.55 4.78 7.90
N SER A 204 -2.98 3.67 7.41
CA SER A 204 -1.95 2.90 8.11
C SER A 204 -0.67 3.70 8.34
N THR A 205 -0.21 4.46 7.33
CA THR A 205 0.97 5.33 7.44
C THR A 205 0.75 6.50 8.38
N SER A 206 -0.46 7.11 8.36
CA SER A 206 -0.84 8.16 9.31
C SER A 206 -0.83 7.64 10.75
N GLN A 207 -1.48 6.52 11.02
CA GLN A 207 -1.54 5.91 12.35
C GLN A 207 -0.15 5.56 12.89
N TYR A 208 0.73 5.07 12.02
CA TYR A 208 2.12 4.81 12.40
C TYR A 208 2.83 6.07 12.90
N VAL A 209 2.57 7.22 12.29
CA VAL A 209 3.21 8.50 12.65
C VAL A 209 2.52 9.14 13.84
N ASP A 210 1.18 9.13 13.87
CA ASP A 210 0.38 9.89 14.84
C ASP A 210 0.37 9.23 16.23
N ASP A 211 0.47 7.90 16.31
CA ASP A 211 0.56 7.17 17.59
C ASP A 211 1.71 6.13 17.58
N PRO A 212 2.91 6.53 18.01
CA PRO A 212 4.07 5.64 18.09
C PRO A 212 3.91 4.46 19.04
N LEU A 213 2.94 4.49 19.93
CA LEU A 213 2.67 3.44 20.92
C LEU A 213 1.51 2.53 20.54
N ALA A 214 0.75 2.86 19.52
CA ALA A 214 -0.37 2.04 19.08
C ALA A 214 0.09 0.63 18.70
N THR A 215 -0.63 -0.36 19.17
CA THR A 215 -0.47 -1.75 18.74
C THR A 215 -1.12 -1.95 17.38
N GLU A 216 -0.68 -2.98 16.63
CA GLU A 216 -1.32 -3.40 15.38
C GLU A 216 -2.83 -3.57 15.52
N ALA A 217 -3.30 -4.19 16.61
CA ALA A 217 -4.73 -4.39 16.86
C ALA A 217 -5.50 -3.06 17.01
N GLN A 218 -4.92 -2.06 17.68
CA GLN A 218 -5.49 -0.73 17.79
C GLN A 218 -5.54 -0.02 16.44
N MET A 219 -4.44 -0.02 15.70
CA MET A 219 -4.38 0.55 14.35
C MET A 219 -5.41 -0.12 13.41
N SER A 220 -5.54 -1.45 13.45
CA SER A 220 -6.52 -2.19 12.64
C SER A 220 -7.98 -1.83 12.97
N GLU A 221 -8.31 -1.62 14.25
CA GLU A 221 -9.65 -1.22 14.66
C GLU A 221 -9.99 0.20 14.19
N GLU A 222 -9.07 1.14 14.37
CA GLU A 222 -9.24 2.52 13.92
C GLU A 222 -9.36 2.60 12.38
N ARG A 223 -8.49 1.87 11.65
CA ARG A 223 -8.56 1.78 10.19
C ARG A 223 -9.92 1.29 9.72
N ARG A 224 -10.45 0.23 10.35
CA ARG A 224 -11.77 -0.31 10.01
C ARG A 224 -12.87 0.73 10.14
N GLY A 225 -12.80 1.59 11.15
CA GLY A 225 -13.75 2.70 11.33
C GLY A 225 -13.63 3.74 10.21
N ALA A 226 -12.40 4.20 9.94
CA ALA A 226 -12.10 5.22 8.94
C ALA A 226 -12.40 4.77 7.51
N MET A 227 -12.21 3.48 7.22
CA MET A 227 -12.40 2.88 5.89
C MET A 227 -13.83 2.43 5.62
N SER A 228 -14.77 2.64 6.53
CA SER A 228 -16.17 2.32 6.27
C SER A 228 -16.74 3.19 5.14
N ASN A 229 -17.59 2.61 4.28
CA ASN A 229 -18.25 3.36 3.20
C ASN A 229 -18.96 4.63 3.71
N ALA A 230 -19.54 4.56 4.90
CA ALA A 230 -20.22 5.70 5.50
C ALA A 230 -19.22 6.81 5.89
N ALA A 231 -18.06 6.47 6.44
CA ALA A 231 -17.02 7.44 6.78
C ALA A 231 -16.45 8.11 5.52
N ILE A 232 -16.08 7.33 4.52
CA ILE A 232 -15.55 7.84 3.25
C ILE A 232 -16.57 8.75 2.57
N ALA A 233 -17.84 8.33 2.47
CA ALA A 233 -18.90 9.13 1.88
C ALA A 233 -19.17 10.43 2.67
N GLY A 234 -19.17 10.36 4.00
CA GLY A 234 -19.30 11.54 4.86
C GLY A 234 -18.22 12.57 4.57
N ARG A 235 -16.97 12.14 4.54
CA ARG A 235 -15.82 13.01 4.23
C ARG A 235 -15.88 13.59 2.82
N ALA A 236 -16.27 12.79 1.83
CA ALA A 236 -16.45 13.26 0.45
C ALA A 236 -17.49 14.37 0.33
N HIS A 237 -18.60 14.26 1.07
CA HIS A 237 -19.62 15.30 1.13
C HIS A 237 -19.14 16.57 1.85
N GLU A 238 -18.41 16.41 2.97
CA GLU A 238 -17.81 17.54 3.70
C GLU A 238 -16.85 18.35 2.83
N LEU A 239 -16.06 17.66 2.03
CA LEU A 239 -15.10 18.27 1.11
C LEU A 239 -15.73 18.78 -0.20
N GLY A 240 -17.00 18.49 -0.44
CA GLY A 240 -17.69 18.86 -1.69
C GLY A 240 -17.19 18.10 -2.92
N LEU A 241 -16.54 16.95 -2.74
CA LEU A 241 -16.06 16.12 -3.85
C LEU A 241 -17.19 15.49 -4.66
N VAL A 242 -18.30 15.20 -3.99
CA VAL A 242 -19.53 14.68 -4.60
C VAL A 242 -20.73 15.46 -4.11
N PRO A 243 -21.76 15.67 -4.96
CA PRO A 243 -22.99 16.33 -4.51
C PRO A 243 -23.70 15.48 -3.47
N ARG A 244 -24.21 16.15 -2.42
CA ARG A 244 -25.02 15.48 -1.40
C ARG A 244 -26.34 15.04 -2.03
N LYS A 245 -26.56 13.74 -2.12
CA LYS A 245 -27.86 13.18 -2.52
C LYS A 245 -28.72 13.02 -1.27
N GLU A 246 -30.05 13.24 -1.42
CA GLU A 246 -30.99 13.17 -0.30
C GLU A 246 -31.20 11.73 0.22
N ASP A 247 -30.88 10.71 -0.58
CA ASP A 247 -31.07 9.31 -0.22
C ASP A 247 -29.84 8.72 0.48
N ALA A 248 -30.02 8.29 1.74
CA ALA A 248 -28.97 7.73 2.59
C ALA A 248 -28.41 6.37 2.11
N ASP A 249 -29.03 5.73 1.13
CA ASP A 249 -28.66 4.38 0.64
C ASP A 249 -27.42 4.37 -0.30
N ASP A 250 -26.80 5.50 -0.58
CA ASP A 250 -25.76 5.62 -1.62
C ASP A 250 -24.30 5.72 -1.09
N CYS A 251 -24.08 5.48 0.23
CA CYS A 251 -22.70 5.57 0.79
C CYS A 251 -21.70 4.69 0.04
N ARG A 252 -22.12 3.51 -0.42
CA ARG A 252 -21.25 2.61 -1.17
C ARG A 252 -20.88 3.19 -2.54
N SER A 253 -21.87 3.73 -3.27
CA SER A 253 -21.61 4.34 -4.59
C SER A 253 -20.70 5.56 -4.46
N VAL A 254 -20.89 6.38 -3.42
CA VAL A 254 -20.02 7.51 -3.14
C VAL A 254 -18.62 7.07 -2.76
N ALA A 255 -18.48 6.03 -1.93
CA ALA A 255 -17.19 5.46 -1.59
C ALA A 255 -16.46 4.92 -2.82
N ASP A 256 -17.16 4.17 -3.71
CA ASP A 256 -16.60 3.68 -4.97
C ASP A 256 -16.12 4.82 -5.89
N GLU A 257 -16.83 5.98 -5.91
CA GLU A 257 -16.41 7.17 -6.66
C GLU A 257 -15.12 7.77 -6.08
N VAL A 258 -15.03 7.88 -4.77
CA VAL A 258 -13.83 8.38 -4.08
C VAL A 258 -12.64 7.46 -4.27
N GLN A 259 -12.85 6.16 -4.10
CA GLN A 259 -11.82 5.15 -4.36
C GLN A 259 -11.31 5.24 -5.81
N ALA A 260 -12.21 5.39 -6.78
CA ALA A 260 -11.80 5.55 -8.18
C ALA A 260 -11.02 6.85 -8.43
N LEU A 261 -11.36 7.95 -7.76
CA LEU A 261 -10.60 9.20 -7.79
C LEU A 261 -9.18 9.01 -7.27
N VAL A 262 -9.04 8.35 -6.12
CA VAL A 262 -7.74 8.04 -5.51
C VAL A 262 -6.91 7.12 -6.42
N GLY A 263 -7.54 6.08 -6.99
CA GLY A 263 -6.88 5.20 -7.94
C GLY A 263 -6.40 5.96 -9.19
N ALA A 264 -7.20 6.87 -9.72
CA ALA A 264 -6.82 7.72 -10.85
C ALA A 264 -5.60 8.59 -10.52
N ALA A 265 -5.57 9.23 -9.35
CA ALA A 265 -4.43 10.02 -8.89
C ALA A 265 -3.18 9.16 -8.70
N THR A 266 -3.33 7.91 -8.24
CA THR A 266 -2.23 6.96 -8.09
C THR A 266 -1.60 6.59 -9.43
N PHE A 267 -2.41 6.36 -10.47
CA PHE A 267 -1.90 6.09 -11.80
C PHE A 267 -1.31 7.32 -12.49
N ASP A 268 -1.86 8.50 -12.21
CA ASP A 268 -1.40 9.77 -12.79
C ASP A 268 -0.08 10.27 -12.18
N GLY A 269 0.07 10.17 -10.87
CA GLY A 269 1.18 10.77 -10.14
C GLY A 269 2.03 9.82 -9.29
N GLY A 270 1.75 8.50 -9.31
CA GLY A 270 2.44 7.49 -8.49
C GLY A 270 1.86 7.36 -7.08
N PHE A 271 2.51 6.52 -6.25
CA PHE A 271 2.04 6.22 -4.89
C PHE A 271 1.93 7.48 -4.02
N ALA A 272 2.92 8.37 -4.08
CA ALA A 272 2.92 9.61 -3.32
C ALA A 272 1.70 10.49 -3.61
N ALA A 273 1.30 10.58 -4.88
CA ALA A 273 0.11 11.33 -5.27
C ALA A 273 -1.19 10.68 -4.75
N GLY A 274 -1.30 9.37 -4.89
CA GLY A 274 -2.44 8.62 -4.35
C GLY A 274 -2.58 8.78 -2.84
N LEU A 275 -1.50 8.59 -2.09
CA LEU A 275 -1.47 8.79 -0.63
C LEU A 275 -1.83 10.23 -0.24
N GLY A 276 -1.36 11.24 -1.00
CA GLY A 276 -1.68 12.65 -0.75
C GLY A 276 -3.18 12.93 -0.91
N VAL A 277 -3.79 12.45 -1.99
CA VAL A 277 -5.24 12.57 -2.22
C VAL A 277 -6.02 11.81 -1.13
N SER A 278 -5.57 10.60 -0.77
CA SER A 278 -6.20 9.81 0.29
C SER A 278 -6.15 10.51 1.64
N ALA A 279 -5.01 11.07 2.01
CA ALA A 279 -4.85 11.80 3.28
C ALA A 279 -5.78 13.02 3.33
N ALA A 280 -5.91 13.77 2.22
CA ALA A 280 -6.85 14.88 2.12
C ALA A 280 -8.31 14.41 2.28
N VAL A 281 -8.68 13.30 1.63
CA VAL A 281 -10.01 12.70 1.75
C VAL A 281 -10.31 12.24 3.18
N LEU A 282 -9.41 11.47 3.77
CA LEU A 282 -9.61 10.92 5.12
C LEU A 282 -9.43 11.98 6.22
N GLY A 283 -8.79 13.10 5.93
CA GLY A 283 -8.42 14.12 6.90
C GLY A 283 -7.36 13.62 7.88
N CYS A 284 -6.49 12.74 7.43
CA CYS A 284 -5.40 12.18 8.21
C CYS A 284 -4.03 12.79 7.81
N THR A 285 -3.01 12.50 8.61
CA THR A 285 -1.66 13.01 8.35
C THR A 285 -1.09 12.40 7.06
N TYR A 286 -0.64 13.24 6.14
CA TYR A 286 0.09 12.76 4.97
C TYR A 286 1.51 12.37 5.36
N ALA A 287 1.81 11.09 5.27
CA ALA A 287 3.09 10.52 5.68
C ALA A 287 3.82 9.81 4.50
N PRO A 288 4.40 10.58 3.55
CA PRO A 288 5.11 9.98 2.43
C PRO A 288 6.44 9.33 2.83
N GLY A 289 6.91 9.56 4.09
CA GLY A 289 8.24 9.20 4.57
C GLY A 289 9.37 10.09 4.01
N PRO A 290 10.62 9.93 4.48
CA PRO A 290 10.98 9.11 5.62
C PRO A 290 10.38 9.62 6.94
N VAL A 291 10.29 8.74 7.94
CA VAL A 291 9.74 9.08 9.25
C VAL A 291 10.74 8.79 10.36
N ASP A 292 10.71 9.59 11.42
CA ASP A 292 11.52 9.31 12.60
C ASP A 292 10.88 8.13 13.37
N VAL A 293 11.60 7.03 13.44
CA VAL A 293 11.13 5.80 14.11
C VAL A 293 11.30 5.83 15.63
N LEU A 294 11.98 6.87 16.14
CA LEU A 294 12.26 7.09 17.56
C LEU A 294 11.47 8.25 18.16
N ALA A 295 10.66 8.96 17.37
CA ALA A 295 9.89 10.11 17.79
C ALA A 295 8.74 9.75 18.75
#